data_126d7858aae298f8a52ccd30b9a2a184
#
_entry.id   126d7858aae298f8a52ccd30b9a2a184
#
_cell.length_a   1.000
_cell.length_b   1.000
_cell.length_c   1.000
_cell.angle_alpha   90.00
_cell.angle_beta   90.00
_cell.angle_gamma   90.00
#
_symmetry.space_group_name_H-M   'P 1'
#
loop_
_entity.id
_entity.type
_entity.pdbx_description
1 polymer ?
#
loop_
_entity_poly.entity_id
_entity_poly.type
_entity_poly.pdbx_seq_one_letter_code
_entity_poly.pdbx_strand_id
1 'polypeptide(L)' 'MYTAKLFSTALAPVCIISINEKSVSEAKRYAFSVASDFDIPGYDAIHTILLYVDGAKIDTITL' A
#
# COMPACT_ATOMS: atom_id res chain seq x y z
N MET A 1 5.93 6.94 -11.48
CA MET A 1 5.13 5.77 -11.14
C MET A 1 5.06 5.64 -9.62
N TYR A 2 3.91 5.27 -9.12
CA TYR A 2 3.72 5.06 -7.69
C TYR A 2 3.87 3.59 -7.33
N THR A 3 4.38 3.34 -6.14
CA THR A 3 4.51 1.99 -5.58
C THR A 3 3.98 2.03 -4.16
N ALA A 4 3.19 1.04 -3.78
CA ALA A 4 2.70 0.92 -2.42
C ALA A 4 3.20 -0.39 -1.81
N LYS A 5 3.70 -0.32 -0.59
CA LYS A 5 4.07 -1.49 0.21
C LYS A 5 3.04 -1.64 1.31
N LEU A 6 2.38 -2.78 1.34
CA LEU A 6 1.29 -3.07 2.26
C LEU A 6 1.80 -3.98 3.38
N PHE A 7 1.56 -3.57 4.62
CA PHE A 7 2.05 -4.27 5.80
C PHE A 7 0.89 -4.76 6.66
N SER A 8 1.01 -5.97 7.17
CA SER A 8 0.18 -6.46 8.26
C SER A 8 1.00 -6.39 9.57
N THR A 9 1.05 -7.43 10.37
CA THR A 9 1.80 -7.43 11.63
C THR A 9 3.29 -7.70 11.47
N ALA A 10 3.73 -8.14 10.30
CA ALA A 10 5.14 -8.46 10.04
C ALA A 10 5.95 -7.18 9.74
N LEU A 11 7.26 -7.26 9.95
CA LEU A 11 8.16 -6.15 9.62
C LEU A 11 8.39 -6.01 8.12
N ALA A 12 8.22 -7.10 7.36
CA ALA A 12 8.34 -7.08 5.91
C ALA A 12 6.98 -6.85 5.26
N PRO A 13 6.92 -6.20 4.10
CA PRO A 13 5.65 -6.03 3.41
C PRO A 13 5.10 -7.38 2.95
N VAL A 14 3.79 -7.57 3.09
CA VAL A 14 3.12 -8.77 2.59
C VAL A 14 2.77 -8.64 1.12
N CYS A 15 2.75 -7.43 0.58
CA CYS A 15 2.42 -7.17 -0.81
C CYS A 15 3.05 -5.85 -1.25
N ILE A 16 3.56 -5.82 -2.48
CA ILE A 16 4.08 -4.61 -3.11
C ILE A 16 3.34 -4.45 -4.43
N ILE A 17 2.69 -3.31 -4.63
CA ILE A 17 1.90 -3.04 -5.83
C ILE A 17 2.44 -1.83 -6.58
N SER A 18 2.38 -1.91 -7.91
CA SER A 18 2.67 -0.78 -8.78
C SER A 18 1.36 -0.09 -9.13
N ILE A 19 1.34 1.22 -9.04
CA ILE A 19 0.12 2.01 -9.23
C ILE A 19 0.34 2.98 -10.38
N ASN A 20 -0.51 2.86 -11.40
CA ASN A 20 -0.46 3.73 -12.57
C ASN A 20 -1.56 4.78 -12.49
N GLU A 21 -1.40 5.71 -11.55
CA GLU A 21 -2.31 6.83 -11.38
C GLU A 21 -1.59 8.15 -11.64
N LYS A 22 -2.36 9.22 -11.84
CA LYS A 22 -1.81 10.51 -12.26
C LYS A 22 -1.49 11.45 -11.11
N SER A 23 -2.02 11.19 -9.91
CA SER A 23 -1.82 12.05 -8.76
C SER A 23 -1.62 11.23 -7.50
N VAL A 24 -1.02 11.86 -6.48
CA VAL A 24 -0.85 11.25 -5.16
C VAL A 24 -2.20 10.87 -4.56
N SER A 25 -3.19 11.74 -4.69
CA SER A 25 -4.54 11.51 -4.17
C SER A 25 -5.16 10.24 -4.76
N GLU A 26 -5.06 10.07 -6.08
CA GLU A 26 -5.61 8.88 -6.75
C GLU A 26 -4.81 7.63 -6.39
N ALA A 27 -3.49 7.75 -6.28
CA ALA A 27 -2.63 6.64 -5.89
C ALA A 27 -2.96 6.16 -4.47
N LYS A 28 -3.18 7.09 -3.54
CA LYS A 28 -3.56 6.76 -2.17
C LYS A 28 -4.91 6.05 -2.12
N ARG A 29 -5.87 6.53 -2.89
CA ARG A 29 -7.21 5.91 -2.97
C ARG A 29 -7.11 4.48 -3.52
N TYR A 30 -6.31 4.28 -4.56
CA TYR A 30 -6.10 2.95 -5.13
C TYR A 30 -5.46 2.01 -4.12
N ALA A 31 -4.39 2.45 -3.45
CA ALA A 31 -3.70 1.65 -2.46
C ALA A 31 -4.63 1.28 -1.29
N PHE A 32 -5.43 2.22 -0.82
CA PHE A 32 -6.41 1.99 0.24
C PHE A 32 -7.45 0.95 -0.18
N SER A 33 -7.94 1.04 -1.42
CA SER A 33 -8.91 0.09 -1.95
C SER A 33 -8.34 -1.33 -1.99
N VAL A 34 -7.11 -1.49 -2.48
CA VAL A 34 -6.45 -2.80 -2.50
C VAL A 34 -6.27 -3.34 -1.09
N ALA A 35 -5.81 -2.50 -0.17
CA ALA A 35 -5.60 -2.92 1.21
C ALA A 35 -6.90 -3.34 1.90
N SER A 36 -7.99 -2.64 1.62
CA SER A 36 -9.31 -2.97 2.20
C SER A 36 -9.84 -4.31 1.69
N ASP A 37 -9.50 -4.67 0.45
CA ASP A 37 -9.93 -5.92 -0.17
C ASP A 37 -8.94 -7.06 0.06
N PHE A 38 -7.83 -6.79 0.76
CA PHE A 38 -6.78 -7.77 0.98
C PHE A 38 -7.28 -8.86 1.92
N ASP A 39 -7.30 -10.09 1.44
CA ASP A 39 -7.76 -11.25 2.20
C ASP A 39 -6.96 -12.49 1.75
N ILE A 40 -5.84 -12.71 2.43
CA ILE A 40 -5.00 -13.88 2.17
C ILE A 40 -5.02 -14.77 3.43
N PRO A 41 -5.41 -16.05 3.31
CA PRO A 41 -5.41 -16.96 4.44
C PRO A 41 -4.03 -17.02 5.13
N GLY A 42 -4.02 -16.89 6.45
CA GLY A 42 -2.79 -16.92 7.23
C GLY A 42 -2.15 -15.56 7.48
N TYR A 43 -2.71 -14.49 6.91
CA TYR A 43 -2.24 -13.12 7.16
C TYR A 43 -3.32 -12.31 7.85
N ASP A 44 -2.90 -11.43 8.74
CA ASP A 44 -3.79 -10.43 9.32
C ASP A 44 -4.12 -9.37 8.28
N ALA A 45 -5.15 -8.59 8.56
CA ALA A 45 -5.53 -7.47 7.69
C ALA A 45 -4.37 -6.47 7.57
N ILE A 46 -4.33 -5.77 6.44
CA ILE A 46 -3.36 -4.69 6.22
C ILE A 46 -3.67 -3.55 7.20
N HIS A 47 -2.66 -3.06 7.91
CA HIS A 47 -2.83 -1.92 8.81
C HIS A 47 -1.98 -0.72 8.43
N THR A 48 -0.98 -0.89 7.55
CA THR A 48 -0.10 0.21 7.15
C THR A 48 0.23 0.10 5.67
N ILE A 49 0.20 1.24 5.01
CA ILE A 49 0.59 1.37 3.61
C ILE A 49 1.71 2.41 3.52
N LEU A 50 2.84 2.06 2.93
CA LEU A 50 3.89 3.02 2.58
C LEU A 50 3.79 3.32 1.10
N LEU A 51 3.61 4.59 0.76
CA LEU A 51 3.49 5.03 -0.63
C LEU A 51 4.79 5.66 -1.10
N TYR A 52 5.22 5.26 -2.28
CA TYR A 52 6.46 5.71 -2.90
C TYR A 52 6.17 6.30 -4.28
N VAL A 53 6.98 7.28 -4.68
CA VAL A 53 7.05 7.74 -6.06
C VAL A 53 8.52 7.70 -6.49
N ASP A 54 8.79 7.00 -7.59
CA ASP A 54 10.15 6.84 -8.13
C ASP A 54 11.18 6.42 -7.07
N GLY A 55 10.76 5.53 -6.17
CA GLY A 55 11.64 4.98 -5.14
C GLY A 55 11.71 5.79 -3.85
N ALA A 56 11.14 6.97 -3.80
CA ALA A 56 11.15 7.83 -2.61
C ALA A 56 9.83 7.72 -1.86
N LYS A 57 9.89 7.45 -0.56
CA LYS A 57 8.68 7.39 0.27
C LYS A 57 8.08 8.78 0.42
N ILE A 58 6.81 8.92 0.09
CA ILE A 58 6.10 10.19 0.15
C ILE A 58 4.98 10.23 1.18
N ASP A 59 4.50 9.07 1.64
CA ASP A 59 3.43 9.06 2.64
C ASP A 59 3.38 7.72 3.37
N THR A 60 2.78 7.75 4.55
CA THR A 60 2.46 6.58 5.35
C THR A 60 0.98 6.65 5.71
N ILE A 61 0.23 5.60 5.38
CA ILE A 61 -1.20 5.54 5.63
C ILE A 61 -1.44 4.45 6.69
N THR A 62 -2.05 4.83 7.79
CA THR A 62 -2.44 3.90 8.85
C THR A 62 -3.94 3.64 8.75
N LEU A 63 -4.31 2.37 8.64
CA LEU A 63 -5.70 1.95 8.49
C LEU A 63 -6.36 1.71 9.85
#